data_2d0866928d2398d4cb083c1b4432b172
#
_entry.id   2d0866928d2398d4cb083c1b4432b172
#
_cell.length_a   1.000
_cell.length_b   1.000
_cell.length_c   1.000
_cell.angle_alpha   90.00
_cell.angle_beta   90.00
_cell.angle_gamma   90.00
#
_symmetry.space_group_name_H-M   'P 1'
#
loop_
_entity.id
_entity.type
_entity.pdbx_description
1 polymer ?
#
loop_
_entity_poly.entity_id
_entity_poly.type
_entity_poly.pdbx_seq_one_letter_code
_entity_poly.pdbx_strand_id
1 'polypeptide(L)'
;MPIHRRARSLAALLFALLALWPRPSAAETSLLNVSYDPTRRFYAAVNKAFGTRWLAEHGQNVRIYQSHGGSGAQARAVTYGLEADVVTLALASDIDAIAARSDLLPKDWQSRRPHNSAPYVSTIVFVVRKGNPRGIHDWPDLIKPGVQIVTPNPKTSGGARWNYLAAWGYALRHGGGGEDKAKDFVGALYRNAPVLDTGARSSTVTFVRRGIGDVLIAWENEALLAVEETAKGELEVIAPSLSILAEPPVAIVDKVVERRGTRALAEAYLNFLYTPEGQQLAAENYLRPSDPQIFLAYGQRFPKVEMLTIADFGGWPAAQKKHFGDSGIFDQVYRPGS
;
A
#
# COMPACT_ATOMS: atom_id res chain seq x y z
N MET A 1 19.80 -72.43 -36.02
CA MET A 1 18.85 -71.26 -36.06
C MET A 1 17.86 -71.41 -34.93
N PRO A 2 17.72 -70.54 -34.01
CA PRO A 2 17.28 -69.15 -34.08
C PRO A 2 17.97 -68.22 -33.06
N ILE A 3 18.78 -67.27 -33.49
CA ILE A 3 19.43 -66.25 -32.60
C ILE A 3 18.85 -64.84 -32.74
N HIS A 4 17.98 -64.59 -33.72
CA HIS A 4 17.52 -63.26 -34.07
C HIS A 4 16.25 -62.77 -33.34
N ARG A 5 15.58 -63.60 -32.52
CA ARG A 5 14.36 -63.17 -31.80
C ARG A 5 14.56 -62.52 -30.42
N ARG A 6 15.73 -62.75 -29.79
CA ARG A 6 16.03 -62.20 -28.41
C ARG A 6 16.52 -60.77 -28.41
N ALA A 7 17.14 -60.28 -29.48
CA ALA A 7 17.64 -58.91 -29.55
C ALA A 7 16.57 -57.81 -29.67
N ARG A 8 15.44 -58.11 -30.25
CA ARG A 8 14.32 -57.15 -30.42
C ARG A 8 13.52 -56.90 -29.14
N SER A 9 13.49 -57.85 -28.20
CA SER A 9 12.79 -57.72 -26.92
C SER A 9 13.58 -56.92 -25.89
N LEU A 10 14.91 -56.93 -25.95
CA LEU A 10 15.74 -56.10 -25.03
C LEU A 10 15.75 -54.61 -25.39
N ALA A 11 15.67 -54.25 -26.69
CA ALA A 11 15.63 -52.89 -27.13
C ALA A 11 14.30 -52.22 -26.76
N ALA A 12 13.19 -52.96 -26.77
CA ALA A 12 11.87 -52.44 -26.38
C ALA A 12 11.75 -52.22 -24.85
N LEU A 13 12.41 -53.03 -24.02
CA LEU A 13 12.46 -52.85 -22.57
C LEU A 13 13.32 -51.66 -22.15
N LEU A 14 14.43 -51.36 -22.86
CA LEU A 14 15.28 -50.19 -22.57
C LEU A 14 14.57 -48.87 -22.93
N PHE A 15 13.74 -48.82 -23.96
CA PHE A 15 12.98 -47.63 -24.31
C PHE A 15 11.82 -47.38 -23.34
N ALA A 16 11.23 -48.41 -22.73
CA ALA A 16 10.18 -48.26 -21.72
C ALA A 16 10.69 -47.80 -20.36
N LEU A 17 11.94 -48.11 -20.01
CA LEU A 17 12.57 -47.65 -18.75
C LEU A 17 13.03 -46.19 -18.79
N LEU A 18 13.29 -45.63 -19.98
CA LEU A 18 13.59 -44.17 -20.12
C LEU A 18 12.36 -43.28 -19.98
N ALA A 19 11.15 -43.82 -20.12
CA ALA A 19 9.89 -43.08 -19.94
C ALA A 19 9.47 -42.92 -18.47
N LEU A 20 10.12 -43.60 -17.52
CA LEU A 20 9.86 -43.58 -16.07
C LEU A 20 10.83 -42.71 -15.27
N TRP A 21 11.73 -41.99 -15.93
CA TRP A 21 12.51 -41.01 -15.16
C TRP A 21 11.54 -39.91 -14.65
N PRO A 22 11.56 -39.67 -13.33
CA PRO A 22 10.76 -38.60 -12.76
C PRO A 22 11.16 -37.33 -13.50
N ARG A 23 10.22 -36.71 -14.23
CA ARG A 23 10.44 -35.36 -14.74
C ARG A 23 10.80 -34.51 -13.54
N PRO A 24 11.91 -33.75 -13.57
CA PRO A 24 12.20 -32.86 -12.48
C PRO A 24 10.93 -32.01 -12.28
N SER A 25 10.32 -32.14 -11.11
CA SER A 25 9.26 -31.24 -10.69
C SER A 25 9.85 -29.86 -10.86
N ALA A 26 9.32 -29.09 -11.80
CA ALA A 26 9.74 -27.70 -11.94
C ALA A 26 9.57 -27.08 -10.55
N ALA A 27 10.68 -26.67 -9.93
CA ALA A 27 10.64 -26.05 -8.61
C ALA A 27 9.59 -24.93 -8.70
N GLU A 28 8.63 -24.97 -7.77
CA GLU A 28 7.55 -23.97 -7.75
C GLU A 28 8.20 -22.58 -7.64
N THR A 29 8.08 -21.78 -8.69
CA THR A 29 8.65 -20.44 -8.69
C THR A 29 7.83 -19.58 -7.75
N SER A 30 8.48 -18.91 -6.81
CA SER A 30 7.79 -18.06 -5.83
C SER A 30 8.32 -16.63 -5.84
N LEU A 31 7.45 -15.68 -5.50
CA LEU A 31 7.75 -14.27 -5.34
C LEU A 31 7.23 -13.81 -3.98
N LEU A 32 8.01 -13.00 -3.25
CA LEU A 32 7.56 -12.32 -2.03
C LEU A 32 7.30 -10.85 -2.32
N ASN A 33 6.04 -10.44 -2.18
CA ASN A 33 5.62 -9.04 -2.17
C ASN A 33 5.50 -8.54 -0.72
N VAL A 34 6.33 -7.57 -0.34
CA VAL A 34 6.27 -6.89 0.95
C VAL A 34 5.50 -5.58 0.78
N SER A 35 4.32 -5.50 1.41
CA SER A 35 3.34 -4.45 1.18
C SER A 35 2.85 -3.80 2.49
N TYR A 36 1.99 -2.81 2.40
CA TYR A 36 1.37 -2.13 3.52
C TYR A 36 -0.12 -2.48 3.68
N ASP A 37 -0.66 -2.26 4.88
CA ASP A 37 -1.96 -2.81 5.29
C ASP A 37 -3.16 -2.54 4.37
N PRO A 38 -3.43 -1.33 3.85
CA PRO A 38 -4.61 -1.04 3.04
C PRO A 38 -4.72 -1.81 1.72
N THR A 39 -3.64 -2.42 1.26
CA THR A 39 -3.59 -3.11 -0.04
C THR A 39 -3.83 -4.62 0.00
N ARG A 40 -4.12 -5.20 1.16
CA ARG A 40 -4.29 -6.67 1.32
C ARG A 40 -5.26 -7.27 0.31
N ARG A 41 -6.45 -6.70 0.20
CA ARG A 41 -7.49 -7.17 -0.71
C ARG A 41 -7.07 -7.00 -2.17
N PHE A 42 -6.54 -5.84 -2.50
CA PHE A 42 -6.05 -5.54 -3.84
C PHE A 42 -4.99 -6.54 -4.30
N TYR A 43 -3.93 -6.75 -3.51
CA TYR A 43 -2.88 -7.70 -3.89
C TYR A 43 -3.35 -9.16 -3.86
N ALA A 44 -4.35 -9.53 -3.09
CA ALA A 44 -4.96 -10.85 -3.21
C ALA A 44 -5.63 -11.05 -4.59
N ALA A 45 -6.34 -10.03 -5.08
CA ALA A 45 -6.93 -10.05 -6.43
C ALA A 45 -5.87 -10.05 -7.53
N VAL A 46 -4.87 -9.17 -7.41
CA VAL A 46 -3.71 -9.10 -8.33
C VAL A 46 -2.99 -10.44 -8.43
N ASN A 47 -2.68 -11.05 -7.28
CA ASN A 47 -1.94 -12.33 -7.25
C ASN A 47 -2.71 -13.45 -7.96
N LYS A 48 -4.04 -13.50 -7.78
CA LYS A 48 -4.89 -14.48 -8.46
C LYS A 48 -4.88 -14.25 -9.99
N ALA A 49 -5.11 -13.02 -10.42
CA ALA A 49 -5.17 -12.69 -11.84
C ALA A 49 -3.80 -12.89 -12.53
N PHE A 50 -2.74 -12.35 -11.92
CA PHE A 50 -1.38 -12.50 -12.42
C PHE A 50 -0.95 -13.97 -12.47
N GLY A 51 -1.22 -14.76 -11.43
CA GLY A 51 -0.87 -16.18 -11.41
C GLY A 51 -1.56 -16.97 -12.53
N THR A 52 -2.84 -16.68 -12.81
CA THR A 52 -3.57 -17.28 -13.92
C THR A 52 -2.96 -16.90 -15.26
N ARG A 53 -2.64 -15.63 -15.45
CA ARG A 53 -1.99 -15.12 -16.66
C ARG A 53 -0.60 -15.69 -16.86
N TRP A 54 0.21 -15.72 -15.82
CA TRP A 54 1.57 -16.28 -15.87
C TRP A 54 1.55 -17.76 -16.27
N LEU A 55 0.63 -18.53 -15.69
CA LEU A 55 0.47 -19.93 -16.05
C LEU A 55 0.09 -20.11 -17.54
N ALA A 56 -0.84 -19.30 -18.04
CA ALA A 56 -1.27 -19.33 -19.44
C ALA A 56 -0.15 -18.97 -20.41
N GLU A 57 0.66 -17.97 -20.09
CA GLU A 57 1.73 -17.45 -20.95
C GLU A 57 3.02 -18.29 -20.88
N HIS A 58 3.34 -18.88 -19.73
CA HIS A 58 4.62 -19.55 -19.48
C HIS A 58 4.51 -21.04 -19.17
N GLY A 59 3.29 -21.58 -19.01
CA GLY A 59 3.08 -22.97 -18.61
C GLY A 59 3.60 -23.30 -17.20
N GLN A 60 3.85 -22.29 -16.35
CA GLN A 60 4.52 -22.40 -15.07
C GLN A 60 3.65 -21.84 -13.95
N ASN A 61 3.42 -22.64 -12.90
CA ASN A 61 2.76 -22.11 -11.70
C ASN A 61 3.70 -21.19 -10.93
N VAL A 62 3.12 -20.12 -10.40
CA VAL A 62 3.83 -19.20 -9.50
C VAL A 62 3.06 -19.05 -8.20
N ARG A 63 3.78 -19.07 -7.07
CA ARG A 63 3.22 -18.75 -5.76
C ARG A 63 3.69 -17.37 -5.32
N ILE A 64 2.74 -16.46 -5.09
CA ILE A 64 3.05 -15.11 -4.64
C ILE A 64 2.72 -15.01 -3.15
N TYR A 65 3.77 -14.91 -2.33
CA TYR A 65 3.67 -14.67 -0.91
C TYR A 65 3.49 -13.18 -0.64
N GLN A 66 2.80 -12.88 0.46
CA GLN A 66 2.58 -11.49 0.88
C GLN A 66 2.96 -11.29 2.34
N SER A 67 3.66 -10.19 2.61
CA SER A 67 3.83 -9.65 3.95
C SER A 67 3.14 -8.29 4.01
N HIS A 68 2.26 -8.09 4.98
CA HIS A 68 1.53 -6.83 5.16
C HIS A 68 1.68 -6.31 6.58
N GLY A 69 1.88 -5.01 6.71
CA GLY A 69 2.00 -4.32 7.99
C GLY A 69 2.12 -2.81 7.80
N GLY A 70 2.53 -2.10 8.84
CA GLY A 70 2.86 -0.68 8.71
C GLY A 70 4.05 -0.50 7.76
N SER A 71 3.94 0.41 6.79
CA SER A 71 4.91 0.60 5.69
C SER A 71 6.36 0.75 6.18
N GLY A 72 6.59 1.61 7.17
CA GLY A 72 7.93 1.79 7.76
C GLY A 72 8.45 0.54 8.49
N ALA A 73 7.57 -0.28 9.08
CA ALA A 73 7.97 -1.56 9.69
C ALA A 73 8.37 -2.57 8.61
N GLN A 74 7.63 -2.61 7.51
CA GLN A 74 7.95 -3.45 6.36
C GLN A 74 9.28 -3.05 5.70
N ALA A 75 9.52 -1.75 5.52
CA ALA A 75 10.79 -1.25 5.00
C ALA A 75 11.97 -1.69 5.88
N ARG A 76 11.82 -1.57 7.21
CA ARG A 76 12.85 -2.06 8.15
C ARG A 76 13.07 -3.56 8.04
N ALA A 77 12.00 -4.36 7.95
CA ALA A 77 12.12 -5.80 7.81
C ALA A 77 12.95 -6.19 6.57
N VAL A 78 12.72 -5.52 5.43
CA VAL A 78 13.52 -5.73 4.20
C VAL A 78 14.98 -5.28 4.42
N THR A 79 15.18 -4.11 5.01
CA THR A 79 16.54 -3.60 5.31
C THR A 79 17.33 -4.57 6.19
N TYR A 80 16.66 -5.26 7.11
CA TYR A 80 17.29 -6.21 8.05
C TYR A 80 17.23 -7.69 7.60
N GLY A 81 16.93 -7.94 6.32
CA GLY A 81 17.14 -9.27 5.74
C GLY A 81 15.87 -10.03 5.35
N LEU A 82 14.68 -9.44 5.40
CA LEU A 82 13.51 -10.06 4.77
C LEU A 82 13.70 -10.07 3.25
N GLU A 83 13.81 -11.24 2.66
CA GLU A 83 14.12 -11.45 1.24
C GLU A 83 12.91 -11.17 0.33
N ALA A 84 12.50 -9.89 0.28
CA ALA A 84 11.45 -9.44 -0.61
C ALA A 84 11.93 -9.38 -2.06
N ASP A 85 11.19 -9.94 -3.01
CA ASP A 85 11.44 -9.75 -4.44
C ASP A 85 10.97 -8.37 -4.89
N VAL A 86 9.82 -7.94 -4.37
CA VAL A 86 9.26 -6.62 -4.63
C VAL A 86 8.76 -5.99 -3.34
N VAL A 87 8.84 -4.66 -3.28
CA VAL A 87 8.24 -3.84 -2.24
C VAL A 87 7.16 -2.96 -2.85
N THR A 88 6.00 -2.88 -2.19
CA THR A 88 4.85 -2.09 -2.61
C THR A 88 4.36 -1.31 -1.40
N LEU A 89 5.04 -0.21 -1.09
CA LEU A 89 4.92 0.50 0.18
C LEU A 89 4.06 1.77 0.07
N ALA A 90 3.70 2.34 1.22
CA ALA A 90 2.85 3.53 1.25
C ALA A 90 3.59 4.81 0.85
N LEU A 91 4.91 4.85 0.97
CA LEU A 91 5.72 6.06 0.86
C LEU A 91 7.00 5.80 0.07
N ALA A 92 7.37 6.73 -0.79
CA ALA A 92 8.68 6.70 -1.45
C ALA A 92 9.81 6.76 -0.41
N SER A 93 9.68 7.55 0.65
CA SER A 93 10.69 7.63 1.73
C SER A 93 10.95 6.32 2.45
N ASP A 94 9.99 5.39 2.47
CA ASP A 94 10.20 4.06 3.07
C ASP A 94 11.07 3.18 2.14
N ILE A 95 10.90 3.29 0.81
CA ILE A 95 11.76 2.61 -0.17
C ILE A 95 13.14 3.30 -0.23
N ASP A 96 13.19 4.63 -0.16
CA ASP A 96 14.44 5.39 -0.06
C ASP A 96 15.27 4.96 1.17
N ALA A 97 14.60 4.66 2.28
CA ALA A 97 15.27 4.19 3.49
C ALA A 97 15.91 2.80 3.29
N ILE A 98 15.30 1.92 2.48
CA ILE A 98 15.92 0.64 2.08
C ILE A 98 17.14 0.93 1.19
N ALA A 99 16.98 1.76 0.15
CA ALA A 99 18.05 2.11 -0.79
C ALA A 99 19.24 2.82 -0.11
N ALA A 100 18.99 3.62 0.92
CA ALA A 100 20.02 4.37 1.63
C ALA A 100 20.81 3.52 2.66
N ARG A 101 20.17 2.48 3.23
CA ARG A 101 20.75 1.68 4.31
C ARG A 101 21.24 0.32 3.89
N SER A 102 20.97 -0.06 2.65
CA SER A 102 21.39 -1.33 2.06
C SER A 102 21.65 -1.15 0.57
N ASP A 103 22.49 -2.01 -0.01
CA ASP A 103 22.71 -2.05 -1.46
C ASP A 103 21.64 -2.91 -2.18
N LEU A 104 20.48 -3.11 -1.58
CA LEU A 104 19.44 -4.02 -2.07
C LEU A 104 18.78 -3.51 -3.35
N LEU A 105 18.61 -2.18 -3.48
CA LEU A 105 18.09 -1.54 -4.68
C LEU A 105 18.78 -0.18 -4.89
N PRO A 106 18.86 0.30 -6.14
CA PRO A 106 19.55 1.55 -6.46
C PRO A 106 18.72 2.78 -6.08
N LYS A 107 19.38 3.93 -5.95
CA LYS A 107 18.75 5.20 -5.56
C LYS A 107 17.78 5.76 -6.61
N ASP A 108 17.95 5.38 -7.88
CA ASP A 108 17.10 5.81 -9.01
C ASP A 108 15.85 4.94 -9.20
N TRP A 109 15.53 4.05 -8.24
CA TRP A 109 14.44 3.08 -8.31
C TRP A 109 13.10 3.70 -8.72
N GLN A 110 12.83 4.94 -8.28
CA GLN A 110 11.54 5.61 -8.48
C GLN A 110 11.30 6.00 -9.94
N SER A 111 12.35 6.26 -10.71
CA SER A 111 12.28 6.63 -12.14
C SER A 111 12.08 5.43 -13.09
N ARG A 112 12.12 4.22 -12.57
CA ARG A 112 12.12 2.99 -13.38
C ARG A 112 10.75 2.58 -13.91
N ARG A 113 9.67 3.18 -13.40
CA ARG A 113 8.30 2.92 -13.85
C ARG A 113 7.50 4.21 -14.00
N PRO A 114 6.42 4.19 -14.80
CA PRO A 114 5.55 5.35 -14.97
C PRO A 114 5.03 5.91 -13.63
N HIS A 115 4.67 7.19 -13.65
CA HIS A 115 4.06 7.88 -12.50
C HIS A 115 4.93 7.79 -11.22
N ASN A 116 6.25 7.98 -11.34
CA ASN A 116 7.17 7.84 -10.22
C ASN A 116 7.05 6.49 -9.51
N SER A 117 6.87 5.42 -10.30
CA SER A 117 6.65 4.06 -9.82
C SER A 117 5.38 3.88 -8.98
N ALA A 118 4.37 4.76 -9.11
CA ALA A 118 3.07 4.64 -8.44
C ALA A 118 1.99 4.18 -9.43
N PRO A 119 1.62 2.88 -9.45
CA PRO A 119 0.66 2.34 -10.42
C PRO A 119 -0.78 2.78 -10.16
N TYR A 120 -1.09 3.25 -8.99
CA TYR A 120 -2.38 3.78 -8.56
C TYR A 120 -2.17 4.84 -7.48
N VAL A 121 -3.21 5.60 -7.19
CA VAL A 121 -3.18 6.63 -6.15
C VAL A 121 -4.39 6.51 -5.22
N SER A 122 -4.38 7.25 -4.13
CA SER A 122 -5.48 7.39 -3.17
C SER A 122 -5.49 8.80 -2.60
N THR A 123 -6.40 9.05 -1.68
CA THR A 123 -6.43 10.30 -0.91
C THR A 123 -6.91 10.02 0.50
N ILE A 124 -6.97 11.06 1.34
CA ILE A 124 -7.42 10.97 2.72
C ILE A 124 -8.84 11.51 2.82
N VAL A 125 -9.70 10.74 3.47
CA VAL A 125 -11.09 11.06 3.74
C VAL A 125 -11.42 10.77 5.20
N PHE A 126 -12.62 11.16 5.64
CA PHE A 126 -13.14 10.82 6.97
C PHE A 126 -14.21 9.74 6.84
N VAL A 127 -14.28 8.87 7.82
CA VAL A 127 -15.39 7.94 8.01
C VAL A 127 -16.08 8.31 9.31
N VAL A 128 -17.39 8.49 9.24
CA VAL A 128 -18.23 8.82 10.38
C VAL A 128 -19.34 7.77 10.57
N ARG A 129 -19.98 7.76 11.73
CA ARG A 129 -21.16 6.95 11.97
C ARG A 129 -22.33 7.44 11.11
N LYS A 130 -23.25 6.54 10.76
CA LYS A 130 -24.44 6.86 9.96
C LYS A 130 -25.21 8.04 10.56
N GLY A 131 -25.61 8.96 9.68
CA GLY A 131 -26.30 10.18 10.07
C GLY A 131 -25.39 11.26 10.65
N ASN A 132 -24.06 11.02 10.65
CA ASN A 132 -23.05 11.99 11.07
C ASN A 132 -23.39 12.72 12.38
N PRO A 133 -23.53 12.02 13.52
CA PRO A 133 -24.09 12.59 14.75
C PRO A 133 -23.26 13.72 15.37
N ARG A 134 -21.99 13.87 14.94
CA ARG A 134 -21.10 14.97 15.36
C ARG A 134 -21.07 16.15 14.40
N GLY A 135 -21.77 16.06 13.27
CA GLY A 135 -21.76 17.12 12.24
C GLY A 135 -20.36 17.41 11.69
N ILE A 136 -19.64 16.35 11.34
CA ILE A 136 -18.30 16.45 10.76
C ILE A 136 -18.43 16.71 9.26
N HIS A 137 -17.91 17.84 8.80
CA HIS A 137 -17.93 18.22 7.38
C HIS A 137 -16.53 18.48 6.84
N ASP A 138 -15.61 18.97 7.70
CA ASP A 138 -14.25 19.30 7.27
C ASP A 138 -13.28 19.25 8.46
N TRP A 139 -11.99 19.48 8.19
CA TRP A 139 -10.89 19.44 9.15
C TRP A 139 -11.12 20.20 10.46
N PRO A 140 -11.71 21.45 10.47
CA PRO A 140 -11.95 22.16 11.73
C PRO A 140 -12.90 21.44 12.69
N ASP A 141 -13.77 20.61 12.17
CA ASP A 141 -14.68 19.85 13.02
C ASP A 141 -13.97 18.80 13.87
N LEU A 142 -12.81 18.32 13.40
CA LEU A 142 -12.02 17.29 14.07
C LEU A 142 -11.31 17.80 15.33
N ILE A 143 -11.14 19.12 15.47
CA ILE A 143 -10.51 19.73 16.63
C ILE A 143 -11.52 20.34 17.63
N LYS A 144 -12.83 20.15 17.38
CA LYS A 144 -13.88 20.59 18.33
C LYS A 144 -13.78 19.80 19.64
N PRO A 145 -14.09 20.45 20.78
CA PRO A 145 -14.15 19.77 22.06
C PRO A 145 -15.11 18.58 22.05
N GLY A 146 -14.68 17.45 22.60
CA GLY A 146 -15.47 16.24 22.72
C GLY A 146 -15.59 15.39 21.44
N VAL A 147 -15.00 15.80 20.32
CA VAL A 147 -14.83 14.94 19.14
C VAL A 147 -13.63 14.03 19.36
N GLN A 148 -13.82 12.73 19.17
CA GLN A 148 -12.77 11.73 19.24
C GLN A 148 -12.41 11.23 17.85
N ILE A 149 -11.15 11.39 17.45
CA ILE A 149 -10.66 10.88 16.17
C ILE A 149 -9.89 9.57 16.35
N VAL A 150 -9.94 8.73 15.34
CA VAL A 150 -9.08 7.54 15.21
C VAL A 150 -8.18 7.71 14.00
N THR A 151 -6.90 7.53 14.20
CA THR A 151 -5.88 7.57 13.14
C THR A 151 -4.68 6.73 13.57
N PRO A 152 -3.93 6.11 12.63
CA PRO A 152 -2.73 5.38 13.01
C PRO A 152 -1.58 6.32 13.38
N ASN A 153 -0.53 5.74 13.98
CA ASN A 153 0.65 6.48 14.43
C ASN A 153 1.62 6.75 13.26
N PRO A 154 1.99 8.01 12.96
CA PRO A 154 2.96 8.37 11.91
C PRO A 154 4.37 7.79 12.08
N LYS A 155 4.75 7.37 13.30
CA LYS A 155 6.05 6.71 13.54
C LYS A 155 6.09 5.26 13.04
N THR A 156 4.93 4.62 12.88
CA THR A 156 4.85 3.20 12.48
C THR A 156 4.13 2.99 11.15
N SER A 157 3.19 3.87 10.82
CA SER A 157 2.33 3.76 9.65
C SER A 157 2.63 4.83 8.61
N GLY A 158 2.97 4.41 7.40
CA GLY A 158 3.08 5.32 6.25
C GLY A 158 1.75 5.98 5.91
N GLY A 159 0.63 5.25 6.03
CA GLY A 159 -0.71 5.82 5.86
C GLY A 159 -0.99 6.98 6.80
N ALA A 160 -0.53 6.89 8.05
CA ALA A 160 -0.67 7.96 9.01
C ALA A 160 0.12 9.22 8.66
N ARG A 161 1.25 9.09 7.96
CA ARG A 161 2.02 10.25 7.49
C ARG A 161 1.24 11.03 6.43
N TRP A 162 0.54 10.35 5.54
CA TRP A 162 -0.38 10.99 4.61
C TRP A 162 -1.55 11.68 5.32
N ASN A 163 -2.16 11.05 6.33
CA ASN A 163 -3.21 11.66 7.16
C ASN A 163 -2.73 12.95 7.82
N TYR A 164 -1.53 12.89 8.42
CA TYR A 164 -0.89 14.05 9.06
C TYR A 164 -0.61 15.19 8.06
N LEU A 165 -0.02 14.87 6.90
CA LEU A 165 0.31 15.87 5.89
C LEU A 165 -0.95 16.51 5.28
N ALA A 166 -2.04 15.76 5.12
CA ALA A 166 -3.32 16.32 4.69
C ALA A 166 -3.84 17.36 5.70
N ALA A 167 -3.83 17.02 6.99
CA ALA A 167 -4.24 17.94 8.07
C ALA A 167 -3.34 19.18 8.15
N TRP A 168 -2.02 18.97 8.08
CA TRP A 168 -1.05 20.05 8.07
C TRP A 168 -1.25 20.99 6.87
N GLY A 169 -1.40 20.43 5.69
CA GLY A 169 -1.59 21.20 4.45
C GLY A 169 -2.89 21.99 4.46
N TYR A 170 -3.97 21.41 4.99
CA TYR A 170 -5.22 22.13 5.22
C TYR A 170 -4.98 23.35 6.11
N ALA A 171 -4.33 23.17 7.24
CA ALA A 171 -4.08 24.26 8.20
C ALA A 171 -3.19 25.37 7.61
N LEU A 172 -2.19 25.03 6.79
CA LEU A 172 -1.38 26.01 6.06
C LEU A 172 -2.21 26.83 5.08
N ARG A 173 -3.12 26.19 4.34
CA ARG A 173 -3.93 26.88 3.32
C ARG A 173 -5.05 27.73 3.90
N HIS A 174 -5.69 27.26 4.97
CA HIS A 174 -6.91 27.87 5.52
C HIS A 174 -6.71 28.52 6.90
N GLY A 175 -5.64 28.20 7.61
CA GLY A 175 -5.40 28.64 8.99
C GLY A 175 -4.95 30.10 9.14
N GLY A 176 -4.63 30.82 8.06
CA GLY A 176 -4.28 32.25 8.06
C GLY A 176 -3.05 32.62 8.87
N GLY A 177 -2.09 31.70 9.18
CA GLY A 177 -1.03 31.99 10.13
C GLY A 177 0.28 31.19 9.99
N GLY A 178 0.51 30.54 8.86
CA GLY A 178 1.77 29.85 8.61
C GLY A 178 1.96 28.57 9.45
N GLU A 179 3.22 28.19 9.64
CA GLU A 179 3.60 26.88 10.23
C GLU A 179 3.24 26.73 11.70
N ASP A 180 3.30 27.81 12.50
CA ASP A 180 2.95 27.75 13.91
C ASP A 180 1.48 27.39 14.12
N LYS A 181 0.58 28.00 13.34
CA LYS A 181 -0.84 27.64 13.39
C LYS A 181 -1.12 26.24 12.85
N ALA A 182 -0.38 25.80 11.81
CA ALA A 182 -0.50 24.44 11.35
C ALA A 182 -0.03 23.44 12.42
N LYS A 183 1.01 23.76 13.17
CA LYS A 183 1.49 22.98 14.31
C LYS A 183 0.46 22.92 15.43
N ASP A 184 -0.13 24.06 15.78
CA ASP A 184 -1.20 24.12 16.81
C ASP A 184 -2.41 23.31 16.40
N PHE A 185 -2.83 23.42 15.14
CA PHE A 185 -3.94 22.68 14.57
C PHE A 185 -3.71 21.16 14.64
N VAL A 186 -2.57 20.69 14.13
CA VAL A 186 -2.23 19.26 14.19
C VAL A 186 -2.08 18.79 15.64
N GLY A 187 -1.51 19.63 16.52
CA GLY A 187 -1.46 19.33 17.95
C GLY A 187 -2.86 19.16 18.55
N ALA A 188 -3.82 20.03 18.20
CA ALA A 188 -5.19 19.91 18.64
C ALA A 188 -5.86 18.62 18.09
N LEU A 189 -5.60 18.30 16.82
CA LEU A 189 -6.10 17.08 16.20
C LEU A 189 -5.62 15.82 16.96
N TYR A 190 -4.33 15.72 17.25
CA TYR A 190 -3.79 14.54 17.94
C TYR A 190 -4.16 14.49 19.43
N ARG A 191 -4.48 15.62 20.09
CA ARG A 191 -5.09 15.60 21.44
C ARG A 191 -6.48 14.97 21.44
N ASN A 192 -7.21 15.05 20.34
CA ASN A 192 -8.51 14.42 20.17
C ASN A 192 -8.42 12.93 19.77
N ALA A 193 -7.20 12.38 19.63
CA ALA A 193 -6.97 10.99 19.30
C ALA A 193 -6.72 10.14 20.57
N PRO A 194 -7.73 9.43 21.12
CA PRO A 194 -7.56 8.61 22.31
C PRO A 194 -6.64 7.41 22.09
N VAL A 195 -6.49 6.98 20.84
CA VAL A 195 -5.66 5.83 20.45
C VAL A 195 -4.94 6.14 19.14
N LEU A 196 -3.65 5.84 19.08
CA LEU A 196 -2.87 5.78 17.86
C LEU A 196 -2.46 4.34 17.58
N ASP A 197 -3.19 3.68 16.70
CA ASP A 197 -2.89 2.30 16.28
C ASP A 197 -1.59 2.22 15.48
N THR A 198 -0.99 1.03 15.41
CA THR A 198 0.28 0.80 14.71
C THR A 198 0.17 0.86 13.19
N GLY A 199 -1.04 0.72 12.63
CA GLY A 199 -1.29 0.71 11.19
C GLY A 199 -2.73 1.07 10.84
N ALA A 200 -2.98 1.41 9.57
CA ALA A 200 -4.28 1.84 9.07
C ALA A 200 -5.38 0.78 9.31
N ARG A 201 -5.07 -0.50 9.08
CA ARG A 201 -6.03 -1.59 9.31
C ARG A 201 -6.45 -1.70 10.77
N SER A 202 -5.50 -1.52 11.70
CA SER A 202 -5.81 -1.53 13.13
C SER A 202 -6.73 -0.38 13.51
N SER A 203 -6.51 0.82 12.96
CA SER A 203 -7.40 1.98 13.18
C SER A 203 -8.80 1.73 12.62
N THR A 204 -8.92 1.11 11.45
CA THR A 204 -10.23 0.70 10.91
C THR A 204 -10.94 -0.30 11.86
N VAL A 205 -10.21 -1.28 12.40
CA VAL A 205 -10.77 -2.23 13.38
C VAL A 205 -11.18 -1.53 14.68
N THR A 206 -10.35 -0.63 15.20
CA THR A 206 -10.64 0.17 16.39
C THR A 206 -11.92 1.00 16.19
N PHE A 207 -12.05 1.66 15.06
CA PHE A 207 -13.24 2.44 14.74
C PHE A 207 -14.45 1.53 14.48
N VAL A 208 -14.37 0.64 13.47
CA VAL A 208 -15.54 -0.11 12.97
C VAL A 208 -16.02 -1.15 13.97
N ARG A 209 -15.10 -1.99 14.51
CA ARG A 209 -15.48 -3.15 15.31
C ARG A 209 -15.51 -2.89 16.79
N ARG A 210 -14.62 -2.03 17.32
CA ARG A 210 -14.58 -1.70 18.75
C ARG A 210 -15.48 -0.52 19.10
N GLY A 211 -15.98 0.20 18.10
CA GLY A 211 -16.87 1.35 18.33
C GLY A 211 -16.19 2.58 18.92
N ILE A 212 -14.84 2.64 18.92
CA ILE A 212 -14.08 3.73 19.52
C ILE A 212 -13.99 4.89 18.52
N GLY A 213 -14.17 6.12 19.01
CA GLY A 213 -14.07 7.36 18.25
C GLY A 213 -15.33 7.73 17.45
N ASP A 214 -15.43 9.00 17.14
CA ASP A 214 -16.52 9.60 16.37
C ASP A 214 -16.18 9.66 14.87
N VAL A 215 -14.87 9.80 14.56
CA VAL A 215 -14.33 9.97 13.20
C VAL A 215 -13.07 9.12 13.01
N LEU A 216 -12.99 8.41 11.90
CA LEU A 216 -11.76 7.77 11.44
C LEU A 216 -11.17 8.60 10.28
N ILE A 217 -9.93 9.04 10.42
CA ILE A 217 -9.14 9.60 9.32
C ILE A 217 -8.50 8.43 8.57
N ALA A 218 -8.91 8.19 7.35
CA ALA A 218 -8.56 6.99 6.60
C ALA A 218 -8.12 7.28 5.16
N TRP A 219 -7.41 6.34 4.59
CA TRP A 219 -7.26 6.27 3.15
C TRP A 219 -8.61 5.97 2.50
N GLU A 220 -8.86 6.58 1.35
CA GLU A 220 -10.11 6.47 0.62
C GLU A 220 -10.51 5.02 0.32
N ASN A 221 -9.56 4.18 -0.10
CA ASN A 221 -9.85 2.78 -0.38
C ASN A 221 -10.27 1.99 0.87
N GLU A 222 -9.67 2.24 2.04
CA GLU A 222 -10.10 1.63 3.31
C GLU A 222 -11.46 2.17 3.76
N ALA A 223 -11.70 3.46 3.57
CA ALA A 223 -12.97 4.10 3.89
C ALA A 223 -14.12 3.53 3.05
N LEU A 224 -13.94 3.49 1.72
CA LEU A 224 -14.94 2.95 0.80
C LEU A 224 -15.19 1.45 1.06
N LEU A 225 -14.14 0.67 1.30
CA LEU A 225 -14.28 -0.74 1.67
C LEU A 225 -15.08 -0.91 2.98
N ALA A 226 -14.84 -0.04 3.97
CA ALA A 226 -15.56 -0.09 5.23
C ALA A 226 -17.05 0.22 5.04
N VAL A 227 -17.37 1.27 4.29
CA VAL A 227 -18.75 1.76 4.10
C VAL A 227 -19.55 0.85 3.16
N GLU A 228 -18.94 0.40 2.07
CA GLU A 228 -19.66 -0.37 1.03
C GLU A 228 -19.80 -1.86 1.37
N GLU A 229 -18.85 -2.41 2.14
CA GLU A 229 -18.78 -3.86 2.34
C GLU A 229 -18.71 -4.28 3.81
N THR A 230 -17.82 -3.68 4.63
CA THR A 230 -17.55 -4.20 5.98
C THR A 230 -18.63 -3.83 6.99
N ALA A 231 -19.13 -2.58 6.93
CA ALA A 231 -20.16 -2.02 7.82
C ALA A 231 -21.20 -1.25 6.99
N LYS A 232 -21.70 -1.92 5.96
CA LYS A 232 -22.66 -1.34 5.02
C LYS A 232 -23.90 -0.82 5.72
N GLY A 233 -24.18 0.46 5.48
CA GLY A 233 -25.33 1.14 6.07
C GLY A 233 -25.13 1.63 7.50
N GLU A 234 -23.96 1.44 8.10
CA GLU A 234 -23.61 1.92 9.45
C GLU A 234 -22.67 3.11 9.46
N LEU A 235 -22.00 3.36 8.34
CA LEU A 235 -20.96 4.37 8.19
C LEU A 235 -21.20 5.23 6.95
N GLU A 236 -20.58 6.41 6.94
CA GLU A 236 -20.60 7.36 5.83
C GLU A 236 -19.19 7.91 5.59
N VAL A 237 -18.86 8.16 4.31
CA VAL A 237 -17.60 8.82 3.92
C VAL A 237 -17.87 10.32 3.80
N ILE A 238 -17.03 11.12 4.45
CA ILE A 238 -16.99 12.57 4.31
C ILE A 238 -15.68 12.94 3.58
N ALA A 239 -15.82 13.57 2.43
CA ALA A 239 -14.68 14.12 1.72
C ALA A 239 -14.37 15.53 2.26
N PRO A 240 -13.15 15.79 2.77
CA PRO A 240 -12.77 17.12 3.22
C PRO A 240 -12.63 18.09 2.04
N SER A 241 -12.67 19.39 2.32
CA SER A 241 -12.49 20.43 1.28
C SER A 241 -11.10 20.35 0.62
N LEU A 242 -10.07 19.97 1.38
CA LEU A 242 -8.68 19.78 0.93
C LEU A 242 -8.10 18.51 1.51
N SER A 243 -7.41 17.74 0.67
CA SER A 243 -6.71 16.53 1.08
C SER A 243 -5.31 16.47 0.42
N ILE A 244 -4.74 15.28 0.30
CA ILE A 244 -3.42 15.05 -0.32
C ILE A 244 -3.51 13.87 -1.28
N LEU A 245 -2.83 13.99 -2.42
CA LEU A 245 -2.63 12.89 -3.36
C LEU A 245 -1.61 11.91 -2.77
N ALA A 246 -2.09 10.76 -2.36
CA ALA A 246 -1.24 9.68 -1.86
C ALA A 246 -0.80 8.79 -3.03
N GLU A 247 0.51 8.73 -3.27
CA GLU A 247 1.15 8.01 -4.36
C GLU A 247 1.97 6.83 -3.80
N PRO A 248 1.36 5.66 -3.55
CA PRO A 248 2.08 4.50 -3.02
C PRO A 248 2.94 3.85 -4.11
N PRO A 249 4.28 3.88 -3.95
CA PRO A 249 5.19 3.39 -4.97
C PRO A 249 5.48 1.90 -4.86
N VAL A 250 5.99 1.34 -5.95
CA VAL A 250 6.45 -0.04 -6.05
C VAL A 250 7.88 -0.11 -6.57
N ALA A 251 8.66 -1.07 -6.08
CA ALA A 251 10.03 -1.28 -6.54
C ALA A 251 10.43 -2.76 -6.50
N ILE A 252 11.37 -3.14 -7.36
CA ILE A 252 12.07 -4.43 -7.30
C ILE A 252 13.22 -4.30 -6.30
N VAL A 253 13.43 -5.33 -5.51
CA VAL A 253 14.60 -5.44 -4.62
C VAL A 253 15.71 -6.16 -5.39
N ASP A 254 16.48 -5.41 -6.16
CA ASP A 254 17.40 -5.88 -7.21
C ASP A 254 18.32 -7.03 -6.74
N LYS A 255 18.98 -6.86 -5.60
CA LYS A 255 19.93 -7.88 -5.09
C LYS A 255 19.25 -9.18 -4.66
N VAL A 256 17.99 -9.10 -4.23
CA VAL A 256 17.20 -10.28 -3.87
C VAL A 256 16.80 -11.05 -5.11
N VAL A 257 16.23 -10.38 -6.11
CA VAL A 257 15.78 -11.02 -7.35
C VAL A 257 16.95 -11.59 -8.17
N GLU A 258 18.14 -10.93 -8.12
CA GLU A 258 19.37 -11.48 -8.73
C GLU A 258 19.79 -12.78 -8.07
N ARG A 259 19.87 -12.80 -6.74
CA ARG A 259 20.25 -13.99 -5.97
C ARG A 259 19.25 -15.13 -6.12
N ARG A 260 17.96 -14.82 -6.17
CA ARG A 260 16.88 -15.81 -6.28
C ARG A 260 16.57 -16.22 -7.71
N GLY A 261 17.11 -15.54 -8.72
CA GLY A 261 16.78 -15.77 -10.14
C GLY A 261 15.33 -15.41 -10.50
N THR A 262 14.68 -14.50 -9.75
CA THR A 262 13.27 -14.14 -9.89
C THR A 262 13.04 -12.83 -10.63
N ARG A 263 14.08 -12.21 -11.21
CA ARG A 263 14.00 -10.88 -11.83
C ARG A 263 12.90 -10.79 -12.88
N ALA A 264 12.85 -11.72 -13.85
CA ALA A 264 11.85 -11.69 -14.91
C ALA A 264 10.42 -11.78 -14.36
N LEU A 265 10.20 -12.61 -13.35
CA LEU A 265 8.92 -12.73 -12.66
C LEU A 265 8.54 -11.44 -11.92
N ALA A 266 9.49 -10.84 -11.19
CA ALA A 266 9.28 -9.59 -10.45
C ALA A 266 8.97 -8.41 -11.40
N GLU A 267 9.68 -8.32 -12.53
CA GLU A 267 9.39 -7.33 -13.59
C GLU A 267 7.97 -7.52 -14.14
N ALA A 268 7.61 -8.74 -14.53
CA ALA A 268 6.28 -9.04 -15.06
C ALA A 268 5.18 -8.73 -14.02
N TYR A 269 5.40 -9.07 -12.74
CA TYR A 269 4.47 -8.82 -11.67
C TYR A 269 4.21 -7.32 -11.45
N LEU A 270 5.25 -6.49 -11.38
CA LEU A 270 5.06 -5.06 -11.21
C LEU A 270 4.51 -4.40 -12.48
N ASN A 271 4.90 -4.87 -13.68
CA ASN A 271 4.36 -4.36 -14.94
C ASN A 271 2.86 -4.71 -15.10
N PHE A 272 2.40 -5.84 -14.55
CA PHE A 272 0.99 -6.20 -14.54
C PHE A 272 0.12 -5.12 -13.88
N LEU A 273 0.62 -4.43 -12.85
CA LEU A 273 -0.12 -3.36 -12.16
C LEU A 273 -0.46 -2.17 -13.09
N TYR A 274 0.29 -1.98 -14.18
CA TYR A 274 0.08 -0.92 -15.17
C TYR A 274 -0.73 -1.40 -16.38
N THR A 275 -1.09 -2.67 -16.46
CA THR A 275 -1.96 -3.18 -17.54
C THR A 275 -3.41 -2.76 -17.30
N PRO A 276 -4.26 -2.72 -18.34
CA PRO A 276 -5.69 -2.43 -18.15
C PRO A 276 -6.35 -3.33 -17.10
N GLU A 277 -5.99 -4.62 -17.05
CA GLU A 277 -6.50 -5.57 -16.05
C GLU A 277 -6.05 -5.19 -14.63
N GLY A 278 -4.76 -4.88 -14.44
CA GLY A 278 -4.23 -4.42 -13.14
C GLY A 278 -4.86 -3.11 -12.67
N GLN A 279 -5.10 -2.18 -13.60
CA GLN A 279 -5.75 -0.90 -13.34
C GLN A 279 -7.25 -1.06 -13.01
N GLN A 280 -7.94 -1.98 -13.68
CA GLN A 280 -9.31 -2.34 -13.34
C GLN A 280 -9.39 -2.95 -11.93
N LEU A 281 -8.51 -3.88 -11.60
CA LEU A 281 -8.42 -4.44 -10.24
C LEU A 281 -8.16 -3.36 -9.19
N ALA A 282 -7.35 -2.34 -9.49
CA ALA A 282 -7.14 -1.21 -8.59
C ALA A 282 -8.47 -0.46 -8.35
N ALA A 283 -9.20 -0.10 -9.40
CA ALA A 283 -10.48 0.57 -9.30
C ALA A 283 -11.56 -0.26 -8.57
N GLU A 284 -11.61 -1.56 -8.81
CA GLU A 284 -12.52 -2.49 -8.12
C GLU A 284 -12.21 -2.63 -6.62
N ASN A 285 -10.97 -2.35 -6.23
CA ASN A 285 -10.53 -2.30 -4.84
C ASN A 285 -10.42 -0.87 -4.28
N TYR A 286 -11.17 0.07 -4.87
CA TYR A 286 -11.30 1.45 -4.42
C TYR A 286 -9.98 2.26 -4.43
N LEU A 287 -8.98 1.82 -5.18
CA LEU A 287 -7.78 2.58 -5.49
C LEU A 287 -8.02 3.36 -6.80
N ARG A 288 -7.60 4.61 -6.85
CA ARG A 288 -7.73 5.43 -8.06
C ARG A 288 -6.72 4.97 -9.10
N PRO A 289 -7.16 4.39 -10.24
CA PRO A 289 -6.24 3.93 -11.26
C PRO A 289 -5.53 5.12 -11.93
N SER A 290 -4.30 4.90 -12.37
CA SER A 290 -3.54 5.89 -13.15
C SER A 290 -3.93 5.90 -14.63
N ASP A 291 -4.61 4.86 -15.12
CA ASP A 291 -5.16 4.81 -16.46
C ASP A 291 -6.40 5.73 -16.58
N PRO A 292 -6.38 6.74 -17.47
CA PRO A 292 -7.47 7.70 -17.58
C PRO A 292 -8.79 7.08 -18.05
N GLN A 293 -8.76 6.02 -18.89
CA GLN A 293 -9.98 5.38 -19.39
C GLN A 293 -10.63 4.55 -18.29
N ILE A 294 -9.84 3.80 -17.56
CA ILE A 294 -10.32 3.04 -16.40
C ILE A 294 -10.82 4.02 -15.32
N PHE A 295 -10.07 5.10 -15.05
CA PHE A 295 -10.51 6.12 -14.09
C PHE A 295 -11.86 6.73 -14.50
N LEU A 296 -12.07 7.03 -15.79
CA LEU A 296 -13.34 7.56 -16.28
C LEU A 296 -14.52 6.59 -16.04
N ALA A 297 -14.30 5.31 -16.27
CA ALA A 297 -15.32 4.27 -16.08
C ALA A 297 -15.72 4.08 -14.60
N TYR A 298 -14.79 4.29 -13.67
CA TYR A 298 -15.01 4.10 -12.24
C TYR A 298 -15.07 5.41 -11.44
N GLY A 299 -14.89 6.57 -12.08
CA GLY A 299 -14.68 7.87 -11.43
C GLY A 299 -15.79 8.31 -10.50
N GLN A 300 -17.02 7.86 -10.72
CA GLN A 300 -18.16 8.17 -9.85
C GLN A 300 -18.06 7.57 -8.44
N ARG A 301 -17.20 6.57 -8.24
CA ARG A 301 -16.94 5.96 -6.93
C ARG A 301 -16.08 6.84 -6.03
N PHE A 302 -15.32 7.76 -6.62
CA PHE A 302 -14.34 8.56 -5.93
C PHE A 302 -14.87 9.98 -5.71
N PRO A 303 -14.91 10.46 -4.45
CA PRO A 303 -15.32 11.83 -4.17
C PRO A 303 -14.36 12.82 -4.85
N LYS A 304 -14.93 13.97 -5.27
CA LYS A 304 -14.13 15.08 -5.77
C LYS A 304 -13.56 15.84 -4.57
N VAL A 305 -12.25 15.91 -4.50
CA VAL A 305 -11.50 16.57 -3.42
C VAL A 305 -10.37 17.38 -4.05
N GLU A 306 -10.15 18.60 -3.58
CA GLU A 306 -8.93 19.34 -3.89
C GLU A 306 -7.75 18.64 -3.19
N MET A 307 -6.65 18.41 -3.91
CA MET A 307 -5.52 17.63 -3.39
C MET A 307 -4.21 18.40 -3.50
N LEU A 308 -3.52 18.50 -2.39
CA LEU A 308 -2.09 18.81 -2.35
C LEU A 308 -1.30 17.60 -2.85
N THR A 309 -0.04 17.82 -3.17
CA THR A 309 0.93 16.77 -3.50
C THR A 309 2.08 16.77 -2.52
N ILE A 310 2.90 15.75 -2.52
CA ILE A 310 4.11 15.76 -1.68
C ILE A 310 5.10 16.86 -2.07
N ALA A 311 5.02 17.39 -3.29
CA ALA A 311 5.83 18.53 -3.74
C ALA A 311 5.50 19.82 -2.98
N ASP A 312 4.25 20.01 -2.55
CA ASP A 312 3.83 21.14 -1.71
C ASP A 312 4.55 21.16 -0.32
N PHE A 313 5.15 20.04 0.06
CA PHE A 313 5.93 19.86 1.29
C PHE A 313 7.45 19.76 1.04
N GLY A 314 7.91 20.10 -0.17
CA GLY A 314 9.32 20.00 -0.58
C GLY A 314 9.78 18.56 -0.89
N GLY A 315 8.84 17.65 -1.15
CA GLY A 315 9.10 16.23 -1.40
C GLY A 315 9.29 15.41 -0.12
N TRP A 316 9.36 14.09 -0.26
CA TRP A 316 9.49 13.19 0.89
C TRP A 316 10.73 13.44 1.77
N PRO A 317 11.94 13.74 1.22
CA PRO A 317 13.11 14.00 2.07
C PRO A 317 12.89 15.18 3.02
N ALA A 318 12.32 16.28 2.54
CA ALA A 318 12.02 17.46 3.37
C ALA A 318 10.91 17.18 4.37
N ALA A 319 9.78 16.59 3.92
CA ALA A 319 8.67 16.24 4.78
C ALA A 319 9.08 15.26 5.89
N GLN A 320 9.86 14.22 5.55
CA GLN A 320 10.36 13.24 6.50
C GLN A 320 11.23 13.89 7.58
N LYS A 321 12.21 14.71 7.17
CA LYS A 321 13.11 15.41 8.09
C LYS A 321 12.35 16.35 9.03
N LYS A 322 11.43 17.16 8.48
CA LYS A 322 10.73 18.21 9.21
C LYS A 322 9.68 17.64 10.17
N HIS A 323 8.88 16.67 9.72
CA HIS A 323 7.70 16.25 10.46
C HIS A 323 7.88 14.94 11.21
N PHE A 324 8.64 13.98 10.69
CA PHE A 324 8.64 12.58 11.17
C PHE A 324 10.00 12.08 11.64
N GLY A 325 11.09 12.83 11.39
CA GLY A 325 12.42 12.54 11.92
C GLY A 325 12.45 12.61 13.44
N ASP A 326 13.61 12.27 14.03
CA ASP A 326 13.83 12.40 15.46
C ASP A 326 13.69 13.86 15.86
N SER A 327 12.89 14.14 16.89
CA SER A 327 12.51 15.48 17.32
C SER A 327 11.77 16.31 16.26
N GLY A 328 11.22 15.68 15.23
CA GLY A 328 10.38 16.34 14.24
C GLY A 328 9.10 16.93 14.84
N ILE A 329 8.33 17.65 14.02
CA ILE A 329 7.14 18.37 14.53
C ILE A 329 6.15 17.38 15.18
N PHE A 330 5.99 16.16 14.64
CA PHE A 330 5.10 15.17 15.25
C PHE A 330 5.50 14.86 16.70
N ASP A 331 6.79 14.69 17.00
CA ASP A 331 7.27 14.42 18.37
C ASP A 331 7.05 15.61 19.34
N GLN A 332 6.94 16.81 18.79
CA GLN A 332 6.69 18.03 19.58
C GLN A 332 5.21 18.19 19.92
N VAL A 333 4.30 17.77 19.03
CA VAL A 333 2.84 17.96 19.18
C VAL A 333 2.14 16.75 19.82
N TYR A 334 2.75 15.58 19.76
CA TYR A 334 2.22 14.37 20.36
C TYR A 334 3.21 13.79 21.38
N ARG A 335 2.83 13.88 22.66
CA ARG A 335 3.53 13.21 23.76
C ARG A 335 2.59 12.20 24.39
N PRO A 336 2.91 10.89 24.35
CA PRO A 336 2.08 9.89 25.00
C PRO A 336 1.94 10.21 26.49
N GLY A 337 0.69 10.34 26.99
CA GLY A 337 0.41 10.52 28.42
C GLY A 337 0.54 11.97 28.94
N SER A 338 0.56 12.98 28.07
CA SER A 338 0.47 14.40 28.47
C SER A 338 -0.97 14.90 28.40
#